data_03419182c03961aa29e7141c0e7614fe
#
_entry.id   03419182c03961aa29e7141c0e7614fe
#
_cell.length_a   1.000
_cell.length_b   1.000
_cell.length_c   1.000
_cell.angle_alpha   90.00
_cell.angle_beta   90.00
_cell.angle_gamma   90.00
#
_symmetry.space_group_name_H-M   'P 1'
#
loop_
_entity.id
_entity.type
_entity.pdbx_description
1 polymer ?
#
loop_
_entity_poly.entity_id
_entity_poly.type
_entity_poly.pdbx_seq_one_letter_code
_entity_poly.pdbx_strand_id
1 'polypeptide(L)'
;MAGSLNMPIRQSLVRSVVTLAVLIGILAGIYALWLRYQVAPLTRDGKVRADLVPVAADVSGLVTKVRVADNQTVKAGDVLFVIDRPRYRLALEQAEAALANQQALLTQALREDCRNRAMPDVIAAEQIEQGSAKVEELRAGIRQAAATRDLARFNLGRTVVRAPVSGTVSNMSLQPGVYLTAGKSALALVYNRSMRVEGYFEETKLPAIRLGDPASVYLMGVRDEIAGHVESIAGGVEDRERGGADGQLANVNPSFTWVRLAQRIPVRIAVDRVPAGVRMIPGQTATVVVHPRDDGRDVHRSLPW
;
A
#
# COMPACT_ATOMS: atom_id res chain seq x y z
N MET A 1 87.11 -4.22 -38.24
CA MET A 1 86.21 -3.10 -37.93
C MET A 1 84.76 -3.60 -38.16
N ALA A 2 84.15 -4.12 -37.17
CA ALA A 2 82.76 -4.51 -37.23
C ALA A 2 82.16 -4.16 -35.85
N GLY A 3 81.57 -3.00 -35.72
CA GLY A 3 81.06 -2.45 -34.48
C GLY A 3 79.79 -1.71 -34.69
N SER A 4 78.75 -2.15 -33.94
CA SER A 4 77.67 -1.33 -33.35
C SER A 4 76.61 -0.68 -34.26
N LEU A 5 75.89 -1.48 -35.05
CA LEU A 5 74.67 -0.98 -35.73
C LEU A 5 73.33 -1.57 -35.10
N ASN A 6 73.37 -2.31 -34.00
CA ASN A 6 72.18 -2.99 -33.43
C ASN A 6 71.55 -2.29 -32.20
N MET A 7 72.09 -1.17 -31.70
CA MET A 7 71.61 -0.53 -30.47
C MET A 7 70.31 0.35 -30.68
N PRO A 8 70.12 1.11 -31.77
CA PRO A 8 68.93 1.93 -31.91
C PRO A 8 67.63 1.14 -32.20
N ILE A 9 67.76 0.01 -32.92
CA ILE A 9 66.60 -0.83 -33.31
C ILE A 9 65.95 -1.51 -32.11
N ARG A 10 66.76 -2.01 -31.17
CA ARG A 10 66.28 -2.68 -29.94
C ARG A 10 65.58 -1.71 -29.00
N GLN A 11 66.03 -0.45 -28.90
CA GLN A 11 65.38 0.57 -28.08
C GLN A 11 64.06 1.06 -28.70
N SER A 12 63.95 1.17 -30.02
CA SER A 12 62.71 1.52 -30.69
C SER A 12 61.67 0.40 -30.58
N LEU A 13 62.08 -0.86 -30.71
CA LEU A 13 61.21 -2.03 -30.48
C LEU A 13 60.67 -2.09 -29.04
N VAL A 14 61.56 -1.90 -28.04
CA VAL A 14 61.10 -1.86 -26.63
C VAL A 14 60.12 -0.72 -26.39
N ARG A 15 60.38 0.47 -26.92
CA ARG A 15 59.43 1.63 -26.84
C ARG A 15 58.10 1.31 -27.51
N SER A 16 58.09 0.70 -28.70
CA SER A 16 56.87 0.29 -29.40
C SER A 16 56.06 -0.77 -28.64
N VAL A 17 56.74 -1.74 -28.04
CA VAL A 17 56.09 -2.77 -27.19
C VAL A 17 55.49 -2.18 -25.92
N VAL A 18 56.20 -1.24 -25.26
CA VAL A 18 55.69 -0.56 -24.07
C VAL A 18 54.49 0.33 -24.43
N THR A 19 54.55 1.10 -25.53
CA THR A 19 53.42 1.93 -25.97
C THR A 19 52.22 1.06 -26.33
N LEU A 20 52.43 -0.06 -27.01
CA LEU A 20 51.34 -0.99 -27.36
C LEU A 20 50.71 -1.62 -26.08
N ALA A 21 51.53 -2.02 -25.11
CA ALA A 21 51.04 -2.57 -23.83
C ALA A 21 50.20 -1.54 -23.04
N VAL A 22 50.65 -0.27 -23.01
CA VAL A 22 49.91 0.81 -22.38
C VAL A 22 48.58 1.08 -23.13
N LEU A 23 48.58 1.06 -24.45
CA LEU A 23 47.36 1.25 -25.24
C LEU A 23 46.35 0.14 -25.00
N ILE A 24 46.80 -1.13 -24.93
CA ILE A 24 45.95 -2.28 -24.61
C ILE A 24 45.40 -2.15 -23.17
N GLY A 25 46.21 -1.70 -22.22
CA GLY A 25 45.79 -1.46 -20.85
C GLY A 25 44.67 -0.37 -20.75
N ILE A 26 44.86 0.74 -21.52
CA ILE A 26 43.85 1.80 -21.59
C ILE A 26 42.55 1.27 -22.21
N LEU A 27 42.63 0.56 -23.33
CA LEU A 27 41.45 -0.03 -23.99
C LEU A 27 40.74 -1.04 -23.09
N ALA A 28 41.47 -1.90 -22.39
CA ALA A 28 40.90 -2.82 -21.44
C ALA A 28 40.23 -2.09 -20.26
N GLY A 29 40.85 -1.01 -19.76
CA GLY A 29 40.25 -0.15 -18.73
C GLY A 29 38.94 0.52 -19.19
N ILE A 30 38.95 1.09 -20.40
CA ILE A 30 37.75 1.71 -21.00
C ILE A 30 36.67 0.65 -21.19
N TYR A 31 36.98 -0.53 -21.67
CA TYR A 31 36.05 -1.64 -21.86
C TYR A 31 35.46 -2.12 -20.53
N ALA A 32 36.28 -2.27 -19.48
CA ALA A 32 35.82 -2.63 -18.15
C ALA A 32 34.89 -1.56 -17.54
N LEU A 33 35.22 -0.27 -17.73
CA LEU A 33 34.33 0.83 -17.34
C LEU A 33 33.01 0.79 -18.09
N TRP A 34 33.06 0.58 -19.39
CA TRP A 34 31.87 0.51 -20.24
C TRP A 34 30.95 -0.63 -19.80
N LEU A 35 31.48 -1.85 -19.55
CA LEU A 35 30.73 -2.97 -19.01
C LEU A 35 30.07 -2.63 -17.67
N ARG A 36 30.78 -1.95 -16.77
CA ARG A 36 30.29 -1.60 -15.45
C ARG A 36 29.15 -0.56 -15.50
N TYR A 37 29.23 0.42 -16.42
CA TYR A 37 28.25 1.51 -16.48
C TYR A 37 27.05 1.22 -17.38
N GLN A 38 27.24 0.50 -18.48
CA GLN A 38 26.18 0.26 -19.46
C GLN A 38 25.44 -1.04 -19.22
N VAL A 39 26.12 -2.09 -18.73
CA VAL A 39 25.54 -3.44 -18.62
C VAL A 39 25.04 -3.72 -17.22
N ALA A 40 25.66 -3.19 -16.17
CA ALA A 40 25.24 -3.45 -14.80
C ALA A 40 23.82 -2.90 -14.55
N PRO A 41 22.88 -3.73 -14.06
CA PRO A 41 21.52 -3.30 -13.74
C PRO A 41 21.52 -2.49 -12.43
N LEU A 42 21.92 -1.22 -12.58
CA LEU A 42 22.01 -0.23 -11.52
C LEU A 42 21.10 0.94 -11.86
N THR A 43 20.34 1.42 -10.88
CA THR A 43 19.61 2.68 -10.96
C THR A 43 19.83 3.53 -9.71
N ARG A 44 19.96 4.84 -9.91
CA ARG A 44 19.98 5.85 -8.85
C ARG A 44 18.61 6.48 -8.60
N ASP A 45 17.63 6.13 -9.43
CA ASP A 45 16.25 6.58 -9.32
C ASP A 45 15.41 5.49 -8.66
N GLY A 46 15.76 5.16 -7.43
CA GLY A 46 14.97 4.29 -6.55
C GLY A 46 14.24 5.13 -5.52
N LYS A 47 13.04 4.71 -5.14
CA LYS A 47 12.26 5.34 -4.08
C LYS A 47 11.72 4.32 -3.10
N VAL A 48 11.85 4.62 -1.82
CA VAL A 48 11.18 3.85 -0.77
C VAL A 48 9.68 4.11 -0.90
N ARG A 49 8.89 3.05 -0.92
CA ARG A 49 7.43 3.08 -0.95
C ARG A 49 6.86 2.27 0.20
N ALA A 50 5.69 2.66 0.65
CA ALA A 50 4.87 1.89 1.57
C ALA A 50 3.40 2.12 1.21
N ASP A 51 2.55 1.16 1.56
CA ASP A 51 1.12 1.32 1.34
C ASP A 51 0.55 2.26 2.39
N LEU A 52 -0.27 3.19 1.93
CA LEU A 52 -1.02 4.10 2.77
C LEU A 52 -2.41 3.52 2.99
N VAL A 53 -2.77 3.28 4.24
CA VAL A 53 -4.10 2.81 4.62
C VAL A 53 -4.90 4.01 5.11
N PRO A 54 -5.87 4.52 4.34
CA PRO A 54 -6.74 5.60 4.79
C PRO A 54 -7.66 5.08 5.90
N VAL A 55 -7.72 5.80 7.00
CA VAL A 55 -8.64 5.51 8.11
C VAL A 55 -9.81 6.48 8.03
N ALA A 56 -10.97 5.94 7.73
CA ALA A 56 -12.24 6.67 7.69
C ALA A 56 -13.08 6.36 8.94
N ALA A 57 -14.00 7.25 9.25
CA ALA A 57 -15.00 7.01 10.27
C ALA A 57 -16.20 6.27 9.66
N ASP A 58 -16.71 5.24 10.34
CA ASP A 58 -17.92 4.51 9.92
C ASP A 58 -19.20 5.27 10.29
N VAL A 59 -19.11 6.19 11.24
CA VAL A 59 -20.24 6.98 11.75
C VAL A 59 -19.90 8.46 11.73
N SER A 60 -20.91 9.30 11.48
CA SER A 60 -20.76 10.77 11.41
C SER A 60 -20.89 11.39 12.79
N GLY A 61 -20.09 12.42 13.08
CA GLY A 61 -20.21 13.20 14.32
C GLY A 61 -18.98 14.02 14.64
N LEU A 62 -19.02 14.72 15.77
CA LEU A 62 -17.92 15.52 16.28
C LEU A 62 -16.82 14.63 16.86
N VAL A 63 -15.58 14.89 16.52
CA VAL A 63 -14.43 14.27 17.18
C VAL A 63 -14.31 14.83 18.59
N THR A 64 -14.49 13.97 19.58
CA THR A 64 -14.42 14.37 20.99
C THR A 64 -13.04 14.21 21.57
N LYS A 65 -12.29 13.21 21.14
CA LYS A 65 -10.93 12.92 21.63
C LYS A 65 -10.09 12.36 20.49
N VAL A 66 -8.86 12.86 20.37
CA VAL A 66 -7.80 12.30 19.54
C VAL A 66 -6.76 11.69 20.50
N ARG A 67 -6.36 10.44 20.23
CA ARG A 67 -5.49 9.64 21.12
C ARG A 67 -4.10 9.43 20.56
N VAL A 68 -3.84 9.89 19.35
CA VAL A 68 -2.57 9.73 18.65
C VAL A 68 -2.05 11.07 18.19
N ALA A 69 -0.74 11.15 18.01
CA ALA A 69 -0.04 12.30 17.43
C ALA A 69 0.42 11.99 16.00
N ASP A 70 0.73 13.03 15.23
CA ASP A 70 1.35 12.86 13.92
C ASP A 70 2.71 12.17 14.06
N ASN A 71 3.07 11.31 13.11
CA ASN A 71 4.27 10.48 13.12
C ASN A 71 4.39 9.48 14.28
N GLN A 72 3.33 9.27 15.06
CA GLN A 72 3.30 8.25 16.10
C GLN A 72 3.12 6.86 15.50
N THR A 73 3.92 5.90 15.99
CA THR A 73 3.75 4.48 15.65
C THR A 73 2.63 3.88 16.49
N VAL A 74 1.70 3.17 15.83
CA VAL A 74 0.55 2.50 16.44
C VAL A 74 0.50 1.04 16.05
N LYS A 75 -0.10 0.22 16.91
CA LYS A 75 -0.39 -1.20 16.63
C LYS A 75 -1.82 -1.35 16.14
N ALA A 76 -2.07 -2.41 15.36
CA ALA A 76 -3.42 -2.78 15.00
C ALA A 76 -4.31 -2.92 16.25
N GLY A 77 -5.50 -2.30 16.24
CA GLY A 77 -6.43 -2.26 17.37
C GLY A 77 -6.28 -1.04 18.30
N ASP A 78 -5.17 -0.29 18.24
CA ASP A 78 -5.00 0.91 19.04
C ASP A 78 -6.07 1.95 18.72
N VAL A 79 -6.56 2.66 19.75
CA VAL A 79 -7.57 3.71 19.57
C VAL A 79 -6.92 4.96 19.00
N LEU A 80 -7.40 5.40 17.84
CA LEU A 80 -6.92 6.59 17.15
C LEU A 80 -7.69 7.84 17.61
N PHE A 81 -9.00 7.79 17.51
CA PHE A 81 -9.87 8.88 17.93
C PHE A 81 -11.27 8.38 18.30
N VAL A 82 -12.06 9.25 18.91
CA VAL A 82 -13.42 8.96 19.40
C VAL A 82 -14.37 10.03 18.88
N ILE A 83 -15.51 9.56 18.35
CA ILE A 83 -16.57 10.40 17.79
C ILE A 83 -17.75 10.39 18.77
N ASP A 84 -18.32 11.52 19.09
CA ASP A 84 -19.59 11.83 19.77
C ASP A 84 -20.31 10.60 20.42
N ARG A 85 -19.57 9.88 21.23
CA ARG A 85 -20.07 8.64 21.88
C ARG A 85 -21.33 8.86 22.72
N PRO A 86 -21.51 10.02 23.43
CA PRO A 86 -22.73 10.27 24.18
C PRO A 86 -24.01 10.22 23.32
N ARG A 87 -23.98 10.82 22.14
CA ARG A 87 -25.12 10.81 21.21
C ARG A 87 -25.51 9.39 20.82
N TYR A 88 -24.54 8.56 20.48
CA TYR A 88 -24.79 7.16 20.08
C TYR A 88 -25.21 6.29 21.25
N ARG A 89 -24.78 6.61 22.48
CA ARG A 89 -25.28 5.95 23.70
C ARG A 89 -26.75 6.24 23.91
N LEU A 90 -27.17 7.50 23.82
CA LEU A 90 -28.58 7.89 23.93
C LEU A 90 -29.43 7.19 22.87
N ALA A 91 -28.94 7.08 21.64
CA ALA A 91 -29.64 6.36 20.58
C ALA A 91 -29.82 4.86 20.91
N LEU A 92 -28.80 4.23 21.53
CA LEU A 92 -28.91 2.85 22.00
C LEU A 92 -29.93 2.73 23.15
N GLU A 93 -29.88 3.60 24.15
CA GLU A 93 -30.82 3.62 25.27
C GLU A 93 -32.26 3.78 24.79
N GLN A 94 -32.49 4.65 23.81
CA GLN A 94 -33.80 4.82 23.17
C GLN A 94 -34.26 3.54 22.46
N ALA A 95 -33.39 2.85 21.73
CA ALA A 95 -33.72 1.62 21.05
C ALA A 95 -33.98 0.46 22.04
N GLU A 96 -33.22 0.40 23.13
CA GLU A 96 -33.45 -0.56 24.23
C GLU A 96 -34.81 -0.35 24.94
N ALA A 97 -35.17 0.92 25.18
CA ALA A 97 -36.47 1.26 25.74
C ALA A 97 -37.64 0.87 24.81
N ALA A 98 -37.48 1.09 23.49
CA ALA A 98 -38.47 0.68 22.50
C ALA A 98 -38.66 -0.86 22.45
N LEU A 99 -37.56 -1.61 22.53
CA LEU A 99 -37.60 -3.08 22.60
C LEU A 99 -38.31 -3.54 23.88
N ALA A 100 -37.99 -2.96 25.02
CA ALA A 100 -38.62 -3.30 26.30
C ALA A 100 -40.12 -3.02 26.27
N ASN A 101 -40.57 -1.93 25.65
CA ASN A 101 -41.99 -1.63 25.47
C ASN A 101 -42.69 -2.72 24.64
N GLN A 102 -42.15 -3.14 23.51
CA GLN A 102 -42.70 -4.22 22.68
C GLN A 102 -42.76 -5.54 23.43
N GLN A 103 -41.81 -5.86 24.27
CA GLN A 103 -41.78 -7.06 25.10
C GLN A 103 -42.89 -7.01 26.17
N ALA A 104 -43.12 -5.85 26.78
CA ALA A 104 -44.19 -5.66 27.74
C ALA A 104 -45.59 -5.87 27.10
N LEU A 105 -45.81 -5.27 25.89
CA LEU A 105 -47.04 -5.45 25.13
C LEU A 105 -47.27 -6.92 24.73
N LEU A 106 -46.23 -7.63 24.30
CA LEU A 106 -46.34 -9.08 24.02
C LEU A 106 -46.72 -9.84 25.25
N THR A 107 -46.11 -9.54 26.40
CA THR A 107 -46.44 -10.21 27.66
C THR A 107 -47.90 -10.01 28.05
N GLN A 108 -48.45 -8.79 27.84
CA GLN A 108 -49.86 -8.50 28.05
C GLN A 108 -50.74 -9.31 27.07
N ALA A 109 -50.42 -9.25 25.77
CA ALA A 109 -51.19 -9.96 24.74
C ALA A 109 -51.24 -11.48 24.96
N LEU A 110 -50.12 -12.08 25.40
CA LEU A 110 -50.03 -13.50 25.74
C LEU A 110 -50.95 -13.85 26.91
N ARG A 111 -51.03 -13.00 27.95
CA ARG A 111 -51.95 -13.21 29.09
C ARG A 111 -53.42 -13.11 28.65
N GLU A 112 -53.75 -12.17 27.78
CA GLU A 112 -55.08 -12.00 27.23
C GLU A 112 -55.48 -13.16 26.32
N ASP A 113 -54.63 -13.61 25.42
CA ASP A 113 -54.86 -14.76 24.54
C ASP A 113 -55.05 -16.05 25.35
N CYS A 114 -54.21 -16.28 26.35
CA CYS A 114 -54.34 -17.43 27.25
C CYS A 114 -55.68 -17.41 27.99
N ARG A 115 -56.11 -16.26 28.53
CA ARG A 115 -57.39 -16.11 29.21
C ARG A 115 -58.58 -16.35 28.27
N ASN A 116 -58.53 -15.79 27.05
CA ASN A 116 -59.60 -15.94 26.04
C ASN A 116 -59.75 -17.42 25.63
N ARG A 117 -58.65 -18.13 25.43
CA ARG A 117 -58.65 -19.57 25.08
C ARG A 117 -59.14 -20.47 26.25
N ALA A 118 -59.05 -20.00 27.48
CA ALA A 118 -59.54 -20.76 28.66
C ALA A 118 -61.05 -20.68 28.79
N MET A 119 -61.78 -19.83 28.07
CA MET A 119 -63.21 -19.62 28.09
C MET A 119 -63.87 -19.72 26.71
N PRO A 120 -63.77 -20.87 26.00
CA PRO A 120 -64.22 -20.98 24.61
C PRO A 120 -65.74 -20.88 24.44
N ASP A 121 -66.50 -21.21 25.45
CA ASP A 121 -67.95 -21.16 25.42
C ASP A 121 -68.55 -19.77 25.63
N VAL A 122 -67.74 -18.79 26.05
CA VAL A 122 -68.12 -17.43 26.35
C VAL A 122 -67.53 -16.40 25.34
N ILE A 123 -66.42 -16.75 24.75
CA ILE A 123 -65.67 -15.84 23.85
C ILE A 123 -65.84 -16.29 22.40
N ALA A 124 -66.20 -15.35 21.51
CA ALA A 124 -66.34 -15.62 20.07
C ALA A 124 -65.01 -16.17 19.47
N ALA A 125 -65.09 -17.18 18.60
CA ALA A 125 -63.97 -17.78 17.94
C ALA A 125 -63.10 -16.73 17.18
N GLU A 126 -63.76 -15.73 16.57
CA GLU A 126 -63.09 -14.58 15.91
C GLU A 126 -62.19 -13.79 16.89
N GLN A 127 -62.63 -13.59 18.15
CA GLN A 127 -61.84 -12.87 19.15
C GLN A 127 -60.61 -13.66 19.63
N ILE A 128 -60.69 -14.98 19.63
CA ILE A 128 -59.57 -15.87 19.91
C ILE A 128 -58.55 -15.80 18.76
N GLU A 129 -59.04 -15.82 17.52
CA GLU A 129 -58.17 -15.68 16.33
C GLU A 129 -57.48 -14.31 16.29
N GLN A 130 -58.20 -13.21 16.55
CA GLN A 130 -57.64 -11.87 16.68
C GLN A 130 -56.58 -11.78 17.76
N GLY A 131 -56.75 -12.43 18.91
CA GLY A 131 -55.77 -12.51 19.98
C GLY A 131 -54.47 -13.18 19.53
N SER A 132 -54.59 -14.31 18.83
CA SER A 132 -53.43 -15.01 18.28
C SER A 132 -52.69 -14.23 17.21
N ALA A 133 -53.44 -13.57 16.30
CA ALA A 133 -52.85 -12.68 15.28
C ALA A 133 -52.09 -11.51 15.92
N LYS A 134 -52.65 -10.94 17.03
CA LYS A 134 -51.97 -9.86 17.77
C LYS A 134 -50.67 -10.31 18.42
N VAL A 135 -50.61 -11.54 18.95
CA VAL A 135 -49.37 -12.12 19.49
C VAL A 135 -48.32 -12.25 18.38
N GLU A 136 -48.68 -12.72 17.19
CA GLU A 136 -47.73 -12.82 16.06
C GLU A 136 -47.27 -11.45 15.55
N GLU A 137 -48.17 -10.47 15.47
CA GLU A 137 -47.83 -9.08 15.16
C GLU A 137 -46.76 -8.53 16.14
N LEU A 138 -46.99 -8.69 17.45
CA LEU A 138 -46.07 -8.21 18.47
C LEU A 138 -44.74 -8.96 18.47
N ARG A 139 -44.75 -10.26 18.16
CA ARG A 139 -43.48 -11.00 17.93
C ARG A 139 -42.69 -10.44 16.77
N ALA A 140 -43.35 -10.09 15.68
CA ALA A 140 -42.70 -9.41 14.53
C ALA A 140 -42.16 -8.03 14.94
N GLY A 141 -42.91 -7.25 15.71
CA GLY A 141 -42.50 -5.96 16.27
C GLY A 141 -41.27 -6.07 17.15
N ILE A 142 -41.16 -7.12 18.00
CA ILE A 142 -39.97 -7.38 18.81
C ILE A 142 -38.76 -7.66 17.94
N ARG A 143 -38.90 -8.47 16.89
CA ARG A 143 -37.76 -8.72 15.97
C ARG A 143 -37.26 -7.43 15.33
N GLN A 144 -38.17 -6.57 14.90
CA GLN A 144 -37.86 -5.26 14.34
C GLN A 144 -37.16 -4.35 15.38
N ALA A 145 -37.69 -4.23 16.58
CA ALA A 145 -37.11 -3.43 17.67
C ALA A 145 -35.72 -3.97 18.10
N ALA A 146 -35.55 -5.31 18.14
CA ALA A 146 -34.27 -5.93 18.40
C ALA A 146 -33.23 -5.59 17.34
N ALA A 147 -33.57 -5.65 16.05
CA ALA A 147 -32.70 -5.27 14.95
C ALA A 147 -32.28 -3.78 15.04
N THR A 148 -33.22 -2.90 15.40
CA THR A 148 -32.95 -1.45 15.59
C THR A 148 -31.97 -1.23 16.75
N ARG A 149 -32.17 -1.93 17.89
CA ARG A 149 -31.28 -1.90 19.04
C ARG A 149 -29.87 -2.39 18.66
N ASP A 150 -29.77 -3.49 17.90
CA ASP A 150 -28.49 -4.06 17.50
C ASP A 150 -27.73 -3.12 16.54
N LEU A 151 -28.43 -2.43 15.63
CA LEU A 151 -27.86 -1.38 14.79
C LEU A 151 -27.32 -0.21 15.64
N ALA A 152 -28.08 0.26 16.62
CA ALA A 152 -27.64 1.32 17.51
C ALA A 152 -26.41 0.92 18.33
N ARG A 153 -26.36 -0.33 18.82
CA ARG A 153 -25.20 -0.90 19.52
C ARG A 153 -23.98 -1.01 18.62
N PHE A 154 -24.16 -1.46 17.39
CA PHE A 154 -23.11 -1.50 16.40
C PHE A 154 -22.54 -0.10 16.14
N ASN A 155 -23.38 0.89 15.89
CA ASN A 155 -22.98 2.27 15.66
C ASN A 155 -22.22 2.87 16.86
N LEU A 156 -22.66 2.57 18.09
CA LEU A 156 -21.94 2.97 19.31
C LEU A 156 -20.54 2.35 19.37
N GLY A 157 -20.39 1.11 18.96
CA GLY A 157 -19.08 0.45 18.83
C GLY A 157 -18.16 1.17 17.84
N ARG A 158 -18.73 1.64 16.72
CA ARG A 158 -18.03 2.34 15.66
C ARG A 158 -17.62 3.77 16.00
N THR A 159 -18.13 4.34 17.09
CA THR A 159 -17.66 5.66 17.58
C THR A 159 -16.21 5.67 18.04
N VAL A 160 -15.64 4.51 18.38
CA VAL A 160 -14.24 4.35 18.75
C VAL A 160 -13.49 3.83 17.53
N VAL A 161 -12.81 4.74 16.82
CA VAL A 161 -12.05 4.37 15.63
C VAL A 161 -10.68 3.84 16.03
N ARG A 162 -10.36 2.66 15.52
CA ARG A 162 -9.13 1.93 15.82
C ARG A 162 -8.27 1.75 14.58
N ALA A 163 -6.96 1.57 14.80
CA ALA A 163 -6.01 1.28 13.73
C ALA A 163 -6.31 -0.09 13.10
N PRO A 164 -6.58 -0.17 11.79
CA PRO A 164 -6.80 -1.43 11.10
C PRO A 164 -5.50 -2.24 10.92
N VAL A 165 -4.37 -1.55 10.88
CA VAL A 165 -3.03 -2.14 10.70
C VAL A 165 -2.03 -1.48 11.66
N SER A 166 -0.92 -2.18 11.92
CA SER A 166 0.21 -1.58 12.64
C SER A 166 1.01 -0.70 11.68
N GLY A 167 1.23 0.55 12.05
CA GLY A 167 1.87 1.52 11.16
C GLY A 167 2.22 2.82 11.85
N THR A 168 2.61 3.80 11.06
CA THR A 168 2.91 5.15 11.53
C THR A 168 1.82 6.10 11.04
N VAL A 169 1.25 6.88 11.95
CA VAL A 169 0.26 7.92 11.61
C VAL A 169 0.92 8.96 10.73
N SER A 170 0.27 9.33 9.65
CA SER A 170 0.76 10.35 8.72
C SER A 170 -0.36 11.28 8.31
N ASN A 171 0.00 12.53 8.01
CA ASN A 171 -0.91 13.57 7.54
C ASN A 171 -2.12 13.79 8.48
N MET A 172 -1.85 13.89 9.77
CA MET A 172 -2.89 14.07 10.77
C MET A 172 -3.28 15.54 10.87
N SER A 173 -4.38 15.92 10.24
CA SER A 173 -5.02 17.24 10.42
C SER A 173 -6.20 17.20 11.39
N LEU A 174 -6.45 16.05 12.03
CA LEU A 174 -7.60 15.81 12.88
C LEU A 174 -7.44 16.48 14.25
N GLN A 175 -8.39 17.31 14.62
CA GLN A 175 -8.45 18.01 15.91
C GLN A 175 -9.77 17.69 16.62
N PRO A 176 -9.81 17.71 17.97
CA PRO A 176 -11.07 17.69 18.69
C PRO A 176 -11.98 18.85 18.26
N GLY A 177 -13.28 18.59 18.10
CA GLY A 177 -14.25 19.59 17.60
C GLY A 177 -14.47 19.58 16.09
N VAL A 178 -13.67 18.83 15.31
CA VAL A 178 -13.91 18.65 13.87
C VAL A 178 -15.08 17.70 13.67
N TYR A 179 -15.99 18.04 12.76
CA TYR A 179 -17.08 17.14 12.36
C TYR A 179 -16.63 16.22 11.23
N LEU A 180 -16.74 14.92 11.45
CA LEU A 180 -16.46 13.90 10.43
C LEU A 180 -17.75 13.35 9.83
N THR A 181 -17.72 13.13 8.54
CA THR A 181 -18.77 12.42 7.81
C THR A 181 -18.34 10.97 7.60
N ALA A 182 -19.27 10.04 7.76
CA ALA A 182 -19.02 8.61 7.51
C ALA A 182 -18.44 8.39 6.10
N GLY A 183 -17.45 7.51 6.00
CA GLY A 183 -16.73 7.21 4.75
C GLY A 183 -15.63 8.20 4.37
N LYS A 184 -15.54 9.38 5.01
CA LYS A 184 -14.46 10.34 4.73
C LYS A 184 -13.21 9.98 5.53
N SER A 185 -12.06 9.89 4.84
CA SER A 185 -10.77 9.65 5.49
C SER A 185 -10.40 10.79 6.45
N ALA A 186 -10.03 10.45 7.68
CA ALA A 186 -9.65 11.38 8.73
C ALA A 186 -8.12 11.49 8.91
N LEU A 187 -7.41 10.39 8.66
CA LEU A 187 -5.95 10.30 8.69
C LEU A 187 -5.49 9.11 7.84
N ALA A 188 -4.20 8.99 7.60
CA ALA A 188 -3.61 7.85 6.91
C ALA A 188 -2.59 7.14 7.81
N LEU A 189 -2.51 5.82 7.70
CA LEU A 189 -1.47 5.00 8.31
C LEU A 189 -0.50 4.51 7.25
N VAL A 190 0.78 4.77 7.44
CA VAL A 190 1.85 4.14 6.67
C VAL A 190 2.02 2.71 7.19
N TYR A 191 1.69 1.72 6.39
CA TYR A 191 1.77 0.32 6.80
C TYR A 191 3.23 -0.14 6.84
N ASN A 192 3.77 -0.33 8.03
CA ASN A 192 5.21 -0.61 8.21
C ASN A 192 5.68 -1.91 7.56
N ARG A 193 4.79 -2.89 7.38
CA ARG A 193 5.13 -4.18 6.76
C ARG A 193 5.12 -4.17 5.23
N SER A 194 4.60 -3.11 4.61
CA SER A 194 4.55 -2.95 3.16
C SER A 194 5.73 -2.16 2.59
N MET A 195 6.74 -1.88 3.42
CA MET A 195 7.93 -1.17 2.99
C MET A 195 8.64 -1.94 1.88
N ARG A 196 8.86 -1.26 0.76
CA ARG A 196 9.55 -1.78 -0.42
C ARG A 196 10.33 -0.67 -1.11
N VAL A 197 11.20 -1.02 -2.01
CA VAL A 197 11.89 -0.04 -2.85
C VAL A 197 11.46 -0.25 -4.30
N GLU A 198 11.06 0.81 -4.97
CA GLU A 198 10.78 0.82 -6.39
C GLU A 198 11.98 1.47 -7.11
N GLY A 199 12.73 0.67 -7.85
CA GLY A 199 13.84 1.14 -8.69
C GLY A 199 13.36 1.35 -10.12
N TYR A 200 13.60 2.53 -10.68
CA TYR A 200 13.24 2.87 -12.05
C TYR A 200 14.43 2.57 -12.96
N PHE A 201 14.42 1.42 -13.62
CA PHE A 201 15.47 0.98 -14.52
C PHE A 201 15.18 1.39 -15.96
N GLU A 202 16.23 1.69 -16.71
CA GLU A 202 16.14 1.88 -18.14
C GLU A 202 15.73 0.57 -18.83
N GLU A 203 14.89 0.67 -19.85
CA GLU A 203 14.38 -0.47 -20.62
C GLU A 203 15.51 -1.38 -21.12
N THR A 204 16.64 -0.80 -21.50
CA THR A 204 17.85 -1.50 -21.96
C THR A 204 18.47 -2.42 -20.92
N LYS A 205 18.23 -2.18 -19.62
CA LYS A 205 18.78 -2.97 -18.51
C LYS A 205 17.85 -4.11 -18.05
N LEU A 206 16.57 -4.08 -18.44
CA LEU A 206 15.60 -5.08 -18.02
C LEU A 206 15.92 -6.52 -18.42
N PRO A 207 16.49 -6.81 -19.63
CA PRO A 207 16.83 -8.17 -19.99
C PRO A 207 17.80 -8.86 -19.02
N ALA A 208 18.58 -8.07 -18.27
CA ALA A 208 19.52 -8.56 -17.25
C ALA A 208 18.87 -8.73 -15.86
N ILE A 209 17.61 -8.36 -15.66
CA ILE A 209 16.91 -8.40 -14.37
C ILE A 209 15.87 -9.52 -14.40
N ARG A 210 15.90 -10.41 -13.40
CA ARG A 210 14.93 -11.50 -13.24
C ARG A 210 14.27 -11.46 -11.88
N LEU A 211 13.08 -12.08 -11.81
CA LEU A 211 12.39 -12.25 -10.53
C LEU A 211 13.24 -13.14 -9.59
N GLY A 212 13.36 -12.69 -8.34
CA GLY A 212 14.15 -13.36 -7.31
C GLY A 212 15.64 -13.03 -7.33
N ASP A 213 16.14 -12.20 -8.26
CA ASP A 213 17.53 -11.76 -8.23
C ASP A 213 17.82 -10.97 -6.95
N PRO A 214 18.97 -11.22 -6.29
CA PRO A 214 19.40 -10.43 -5.14
C PRO A 214 19.60 -8.98 -5.54
N ALA A 215 19.24 -8.08 -4.64
CA ALA A 215 19.41 -6.65 -4.86
C ALA A 215 19.95 -5.96 -3.61
N SER A 216 20.91 -5.06 -3.83
CA SER A 216 21.47 -4.17 -2.82
C SER A 216 20.85 -2.79 -2.95
N VAL A 217 20.29 -2.28 -1.87
CA VAL A 217 19.67 -0.95 -1.82
C VAL A 217 20.48 -0.05 -0.88
N TYR A 218 20.84 1.11 -1.37
CA TYR A 218 21.55 2.14 -0.63
C TYR A 218 20.68 3.40 -0.55
N LEU A 219 20.26 3.77 0.66
CA LEU A 219 19.51 5.01 0.88
C LEU A 219 20.44 6.23 0.78
N MET A 220 19.94 7.31 0.24
CA MET A 220 20.70 8.54 0.16
C MET A 220 21.05 9.06 1.57
N GLY A 221 22.35 9.24 1.83
CA GLY A 221 22.83 9.67 3.15
C GLY A 221 23.10 8.55 4.16
N VAL A 222 22.83 7.29 3.82
CA VAL A 222 23.11 6.11 4.65
C VAL A 222 24.16 5.25 3.93
N ARG A 223 25.20 4.82 4.66
CA ARG A 223 26.25 3.98 4.08
C ARG A 223 25.94 2.49 4.13
N ASP A 224 25.01 2.11 4.99
CA ASP A 224 24.67 0.70 5.21
C ASP A 224 23.84 0.16 4.05
N GLU A 225 24.14 -1.05 3.65
CA GLU A 225 23.45 -1.78 2.61
C GLU A 225 22.18 -2.42 3.16
N ILE A 226 21.09 -2.21 2.48
CA ILE A 226 19.82 -2.91 2.71
C ILE A 226 19.74 -4.05 1.70
N ALA A 227 19.70 -5.28 2.19
CA ALA A 227 19.55 -6.46 1.35
C ALA A 227 18.09 -6.68 0.97
N GLY A 228 17.86 -7.04 -0.29
CA GLY A 228 16.55 -7.36 -0.82
C GLY A 228 16.64 -8.24 -2.06
N HIS A 229 15.50 -8.48 -2.68
CA HIS A 229 15.42 -9.22 -3.93
C HIS A 229 14.34 -8.62 -4.85
N VAL A 230 14.45 -8.89 -6.14
CA VAL A 230 13.46 -8.48 -7.14
C VAL A 230 12.16 -9.25 -6.92
N GLU A 231 11.11 -8.55 -6.46
CA GLU A 231 9.78 -9.11 -6.23
C GLU A 231 8.95 -9.13 -7.51
N SER A 232 8.97 -8.04 -8.26
CA SER A 232 8.20 -7.92 -9.49
C SER A 232 8.74 -6.83 -10.41
N ILE A 233 8.49 -7.00 -11.71
CA ILE A 233 8.76 -6.00 -12.75
C ILE A 233 7.39 -5.54 -13.25
N ALA A 234 7.21 -4.23 -13.45
CA ALA A 234 5.94 -3.70 -13.93
C ALA A 234 5.61 -4.26 -15.31
N GLY A 235 4.40 -4.81 -15.46
CA GLY A 235 3.91 -5.37 -16.72
C GLY A 235 3.49 -4.33 -17.77
N GLY A 236 3.52 -3.04 -17.43
CA GLY A 236 3.21 -1.92 -18.32
C GLY A 236 3.58 -0.60 -17.71
N VAL A 237 3.87 0.38 -18.55
CA VAL A 237 4.15 1.77 -18.18
C VAL A 237 3.19 2.65 -18.96
N GLU A 238 2.65 3.67 -18.32
CA GLU A 238 1.79 4.64 -18.99
C GLU A 238 2.57 5.37 -20.07
N ASP A 239 2.05 5.33 -21.28
CA ASP A 239 2.59 6.07 -22.41
C ASP A 239 2.21 7.55 -22.26
N ARG A 240 3.17 8.38 -21.90
CA ARG A 240 2.97 9.82 -21.71
C ARG A 240 2.57 10.54 -23.00
N GLU A 241 2.86 9.95 -24.16
CA GLU A 241 2.45 10.51 -25.46
C GLU A 241 0.97 10.28 -25.72
N ARG A 242 0.34 9.29 -25.04
CA ARG A 242 -1.10 9.04 -25.03
C ARG A 242 -1.86 9.76 -23.92
N GLY A 243 -1.16 10.59 -23.13
CA GLY A 243 -1.70 11.28 -21.98
C GLY A 243 -2.88 12.19 -22.30
N GLY A 244 -4.05 11.82 -21.82
CA GLY A 244 -5.14 12.74 -21.51
C GLY A 244 -6.13 13.01 -22.62
N ALA A 245 -6.85 12.00 -23.05
CA ALA A 245 -8.23 12.24 -23.51
C ALA A 245 -9.09 11.05 -23.10
N ASP A 246 -10.06 11.26 -22.23
CA ASP A 246 -11.19 10.38 -22.04
C ASP A 246 -11.82 10.07 -23.41
N GLY A 247 -11.42 8.96 -24.03
CA GLY A 247 -12.22 8.24 -25.00
C GLY A 247 -12.47 8.82 -26.40
N GLN A 248 -11.87 9.93 -26.81
CA GLN A 248 -12.18 10.51 -28.14
C GLN A 248 -10.92 10.99 -28.86
N LEU A 249 -10.42 10.22 -29.83
CA LEU A 249 -9.35 10.50 -30.77
C LEU A 249 -7.94 10.58 -30.18
N ALA A 250 -7.03 9.80 -30.75
CA ALA A 250 -5.61 9.82 -30.40
C ALA A 250 -5.02 11.20 -30.69
N ASN A 251 -4.64 11.93 -29.66
CA ASN A 251 -3.86 13.17 -29.81
C ASN A 251 -2.41 12.78 -30.10
N VAL A 252 -2.03 12.79 -31.34
CA VAL A 252 -0.65 12.57 -31.78
C VAL A 252 0.07 13.92 -31.75
N ASN A 253 0.80 14.19 -30.68
CA ASN A 253 1.74 15.31 -30.66
C ASN A 253 2.90 14.95 -31.61
N PRO A 254 3.12 15.68 -32.69
CA PRO A 254 4.28 15.49 -33.55
C PRO A 254 5.52 16.05 -32.85
N SER A 255 5.98 15.43 -31.78
CA SER A 255 7.26 15.75 -31.18
C SER A 255 8.35 14.99 -31.95
N PHE A 256 9.05 15.68 -32.83
CA PHE A 256 10.32 15.22 -33.36
C PHE A 256 11.34 15.18 -32.22
N THR A 257 11.27 14.14 -31.37
CA THR A 257 12.33 13.90 -30.42
C THR A 257 13.48 13.26 -31.19
N TRP A 258 14.44 14.07 -31.55
CA TRP A 258 15.71 13.68 -32.19
C TRP A 258 16.41 12.53 -31.45
N VAL A 259 16.26 12.44 -30.13
CA VAL A 259 16.80 11.36 -29.29
C VAL A 259 15.66 10.64 -28.59
N ARG A 260 15.47 9.35 -28.89
CA ARG A 260 14.59 8.48 -28.11
C ARG A 260 15.27 8.18 -26.78
N LEU A 261 14.74 8.73 -25.71
CA LEU A 261 15.17 8.37 -24.36
C LEU A 261 14.51 7.02 -23.99
N ALA A 262 15.33 6.10 -23.47
CA ALA A 262 14.81 4.83 -22.98
C ALA A 262 13.75 5.06 -21.87
N GLN A 263 12.65 4.34 -21.95
CA GLN A 263 11.61 4.39 -20.91
C GLN A 263 12.18 3.86 -19.59
N ARG A 264 11.66 4.40 -18.48
CA ARG A 264 12.01 3.94 -17.14
C ARG A 264 10.92 3.04 -16.62
N ILE A 265 11.28 1.79 -16.36
CA ILE A 265 10.36 0.76 -15.92
C ILE A 265 10.57 0.50 -14.44
N PRO A 266 9.50 0.58 -13.62
CA PRO A 266 9.61 0.33 -12.19
C PRO A 266 9.79 -1.16 -11.93
N VAL A 267 10.85 -1.48 -11.19
CA VAL A 267 11.13 -2.80 -10.64
C VAL A 267 10.95 -2.72 -9.13
N ARG A 268 10.11 -3.59 -8.59
CA ARG A 268 9.84 -3.66 -7.16
C ARG A 268 10.85 -4.57 -6.49
N ILE A 269 11.49 -4.06 -5.46
CA ILE A 269 12.46 -4.75 -4.62
C ILE A 269 11.82 -4.97 -3.25
N ALA A 270 11.62 -6.22 -2.88
CA ALA A 270 11.26 -6.59 -1.52
C ALA A 270 12.49 -6.45 -0.62
N VAL A 271 12.28 -5.93 0.57
CA VAL A 271 13.35 -5.72 1.56
C VAL A 271 13.40 -6.93 2.47
N ASP A 272 14.53 -7.66 2.45
CA ASP A 272 14.73 -8.86 3.26
C ASP A 272 15.32 -8.51 4.63
N ARG A 273 16.29 -7.59 4.65
CA ARG A 273 17.00 -7.20 5.87
C ARG A 273 17.32 -5.71 5.87
N VAL A 274 16.88 -5.04 6.94
CA VAL A 274 17.26 -3.65 7.24
C VAL A 274 18.30 -3.68 8.36
N PRO A 275 19.49 -3.09 8.19
CA PRO A 275 20.48 -2.97 9.25
C PRO A 275 19.95 -2.24 10.48
N ALA A 276 20.47 -2.58 11.66
CA ALA A 276 20.10 -1.92 12.90
C ALA A 276 20.49 -0.42 12.84
N GLY A 277 19.55 0.45 13.17
CA GLY A 277 19.76 1.92 13.12
C GLY A 277 19.34 2.59 11.82
N VAL A 278 19.08 1.85 10.74
CA VAL A 278 18.55 2.41 9.49
C VAL A 278 17.03 2.51 9.57
N ARG A 279 16.51 3.71 9.40
CA ARG A 279 15.07 3.97 9.30
C ARG A 279 14.69 4.24 7.86
N MET A 280 13.85 3.39 7.28
CA MET A 280 13.26 3.62 5.97
C MET A 280 12.04 4.53 6.11
N ILE A 281 11.99 5.59 5.30
CA ILE A 281 10.87 6.53 5.26
C ILE A 281 10.33 6.55 3.83
N PRO A 282 9.03 6.36 3.60
CA PRO A 282 8.45 6.45 2.27
C PRO A 282 8.76 7.79 1.62
N GLY A 283 9.17 7.76 0.37
CA GLY A 283 9.62 8.94 -0.37
C GLY A 283 11.13 9.16 -0.40
N GLN A 284 11.91 8.51 0.48
CA GLN A 284 13.37 8.57 0.42
C GLN A 284 13.90 8.05 -0.92
N THR A 285 14.96 8.69 -1.41
CA THR A 285 15.68 8.27 -2.61
C THR A 285 16.66 7.15 -2.27
N ALA A 286 16.74 6.17 -3.16
CA ALA A 286 17.63 5.03 -3.04
C ALA A 286 18.38 4.76 -4.34
N THR A 287 19.59 4.21 -4.21
CA THR A 287 20.30 3.57 -5.31
C THR A 287 20.06 2.07 -5.22
N VAL A 288 19.63 1.45 -6.30
CA VAL A 288 19.36 0.02 -6.37
C VAL A 288 20.34 -0.63 -7.32
N VAL A 289 21.02 -1.67 -6.85
CA VAL A 289 21.91 -2.53 -7.65
C VAL A 289 21.33 -3.93 -7.63
N VAL A 290 20.97 -4.44 -8.80
CA VAL A 290 20.53 -5.83 -8.93
C VAL A 290 21.75 -6.70 -9.27
N HIS A 291 21.85 -7.87 -8.65
CA HIS A 291 22.91 -8.84 -8.88
C HIS A 291 22.31 -10.03 -9.65
N PRO A 292 22.37 -10.03 -11.01
CA PRO A 292 21.82 -11.14 -11.79
C PRO A 292 22.47 -12.47 -11.37
N ARG A 293 21.66 -13.50 -11.21
CA ARG A 293 22.19 -14.87 -11.03
C ARG A 293 22.75 -15.34 -12.38
N ASP A 294 24.00 -15.75 -12.37
CA ASP A 294 24.68 -16.27 -13.57
C ASP A 294 24.16 -17.67 -13.92
N ASP A 295 23.11 -17.73 -14.74
CA ASP A 295 22.54 -18.99 -15.24
C ASP A 295 23.29 -19.56 -16.47
N GLY A 296 24.50 -19.07 -16.73
CA GLY A 296 25.34 -19.55 -17.84
C GLY A 296 24.76 -19.28 -19.23
N ARG A 297 23.73 -18.44 -19.38
CA ARG A 297 23.22 -18.02 -20.66
C ARG A 297 23.76 -16.62 -20.97
N ASP A 298 24.70 -16.57 -21.90
CA ASP A 298 25.23 -15.31 -22.46
C ASP A 298 24.07 -14.42 -22.94
N VAL A 299 23.75 -13.37 -22.20
CA VAL A 299 22.79 -12.33 -22.60
C VAL A 299 23.32 -11.50 -23.79
N HIS A 300 24.53 -11.78 -24.23
CA HIS A 300 25.22 -11.06 -25.31
C HIS A 300 24.90 -11.54 -26.76
N ARG A 301 24.00 -12.50 -26.94
CA ARG A 301 23.60 -12.89 -28.32
C ARG A 301 22.28 -12.25 -28.71
N SER A 302 22.42 -11.29 -29.62
CA SER A 302 21.41 -10.66 -30.46
C SER A 302 20.96 -9.23 -30.02
N LEU A 303 21.80 -8.26 -30.27
CA LEU A 303 21.30 -6.94 -30.68
C LEU A 303 21.60 -6.77 -32.19
N PRO A 304 20.57 -6.72 -33.04
CA PRO A 304 20.74 -6.41 -34.45
C PRO A 304 20.64 -4.91 -34.67
N TRP A 305 21.65 -4.18 -34.26
CA TRP A 305 22.04 -2.82 -34.71
C TRP A 305 23.38 -2.43 -34.12
#